data_fe34a97976f5f4c13bd0768f9b297081
#
_entry.id   fe34a97976f5f4c13bd0768f9b297081
#
_cell.length_a   1.000
_cell.length_b   1.000
_cell.length_c   1.000
_cell.angle_alpha   90.00
_cell.angle_beta   90.00
_cell.angle_gamma   90.00
#
_symmetry.space_group_name_H-M   'P 1'
#
loop_
_entity.id
_entity.type
_entity.pdbx_description
1 polymer ?
#
loop_
_entity_poly.entity_id
_entity_poly.type
_entity_poly.pdbx_seq_one_letter_code
_entity_poly.pdbx_strand_id
1 'polypeptide(L)'
;GVLPPVSRLTADQTQYHFLSGFTAKLAGTERGITEPTPTFSACFGAAFLSLHPTQYAEVLVKRMQAAGAQAYLVNTGWNGTGKRISIKDTRAIIDAILNGSLDNAETFTLPMFNLAIPTELPGVDTKILDPRNTYASPEQWQEKAETLAKLFIDNFDKYTDTPAGAALVAAGPKL
;
A
#
# COMPACT_ATOMS: atom_id res chain seq x y z
N GLY A 1 -2.75 -9.98 4.03
CA GLY A 1 -2.70 -9.63 5.44
C GLY A 1 -1.42 -8.99 5.92
N VAL A 2 -0.44 -8.74 5.03
CA VAL A 2 0.86 -8.16 5.40
C VAL A 2 0.77 -6.64 5.56
N LEU A 3 0.12 -5.96 4.59
CA LEU A 3 0.01 -4.50 4.61
C LEU A 3 -1.10 -4.04 5.57
N PRO A 4 -0.95 -2.86 6.19
CA PRO A 4 -1.92 -2.31 7.12
C PRO A 4 -3.22 -1.93 6.42
N PRO A 5 -4.35 -1.80 7.15
CA PRO A 5 -5.61 -1.33 6.60
C PRO A 5 -5.53 0.08 6.03
N VAL A 6 -4.69 0.92 6.61
CA VAL A 6 -4.44 2.28 6.13
C VAL A 6 -3.03 2.73 6.49
N SER A 7 -2.44 3.52 5.60
CA SER A 7 -1.22 4.28 5.87
C SER A 7 -1.23 5.60 5.11
N ARG A 8 -0.59 6.62 5.71
CA ARG A 8 -0.32 7.88 5.03
C ARG A 8 0.98 7.75 4.23
N LEU A 9 0.99 8.28 3.02
CA LEU A 9 2.15 8.20 2.13
C LEU A 9 2.86 9.55 2.00
N THR A 10 4.19 9.50 1.92
CA THR A 10 4.99 10.63 1.43
C THR A 10 4.82 10.77 -0.09
N ALA A 11 5.32 11.87 -0.66
CA ALA A 11 5.31 12.08 -2.11
C ALA A 11 6.04 10.95 -2.87
N ASP A 12 7.20 10.52 -2.37
CA ASP A 12 7.99 9.45 -3.00
C ASP A 12 7.33 8.09 -2.83
N GLN A 13 6.74 7.80 -1.66
CA GLN A 13 5.95 6.59 -1.45
C GLN A 13 4.71 6.56 -2.35
N THR A 14 4.06 7.71 -2.56
CA THR A 14 2.94 7.82 -3.48
C THR A 14 3.35 7.41 -4.88
N GLN A 15 4.48 7.93 -5.39
CA GLN A 15 5.00 7.54 -6.69
C GLN A 15 5.37 6.06 -6.73
N TYR A 16 6.07 5.54 -5.72
CA TYR A 16 6.48 4.14 -5.64
C TYR A 16 5.29 3.19 -5.71
N HIS A 17 4.27 3.42 -4.88
CA HIS A 17 3.07 2.58 -4.84
C HIS A 17 2.19 2.74 -6.09
N PHE A 18 2.12 3.94 -6.66
CA PHE A 18 1.43 4.19 -7.92
C PHE A 18 2.12 3.46 -9.08
N LEU A 19 3.45 3.52 -9.17
CA LEU A 19 4.22 2.78 -10.17
C LEU A 19 4.09 1.27 -10.00
N SER A 20 4.11 0.78 -8.75
CA SER A 20 3.93 -0.64 -8.47
C SER A 20 2.53 -1.12 -8.86
N GLY A 21 1.48 -0.31 -8.61
CA GLY A 21 0.09 -0.65 -8.92
C GLY A 21 -0.31 -2.00 -8.33
N PHE A 22 0.09 -2.24 -7.06
CA PHE A 22 -0.14 -3.51 -6.38
C PHE A 22 -1.61 -3.73 -6.07
N THR A 23 -2.13 -4.87 -6.50
CA THR A 23 -3.47 -5.36 -6.14
C THR A 23 -3.43 -6.87 -5.92
N ALA A 24 -4.51 -7.43 -5.37
CA ALA A 24 -4.69 -8.87 -5.32
C ALA A 24 -5.87 -9.26 -6.22
N LYS A 25 -5.63 -10.13 -7.20
CA LYS A 25 -6.71 -10.76 -7.96
C LYS A 25 -7.51 -11.64 -7.00
N LEU A 26 -8.82 -11.44 -6.99
CA LEU A 26 -9.71 -12.24 -6.14
C LEU A 26 -9.96 -13.61 -6.79
N ALA A 27 -10.15 -14.64 -5.95
CA ALA A 27 -10.59 -15.94 -6.41
C ALA A 27 -11.89 -15.81 -7.23
N GLY A 28 -11.93 -16.45 -8.40
CA GLY A 28 -13.10 -16.46 -9.28
C GLY A 28 -13.28 -15.22 -10.16
N THR A 29 -12.39 -14.21 -10.10
CA THR A 29 -12.44 -13.03 -11.00
C THR A 29 -11.85 -13.31 -12.38
N GLU A 30 -10.92 -14.25 -12.46
CA GLU A 30 -10.32 -14.71 -13.72
C GLU A 30 -10.28 -16.24 -13.74
N ARG A 31 -10.32 -16.81 -14.96
CA ARG A 31 -10.26 -18.26 -15.13
C ARG A 31 -8.92 -18.81 -14.60
N GLY A 32 -8.99 -19.78 -13.67
CA GLY A 32 -7.81 -20.40 -13.04
C GLY A 32 -7.30 -19.71 -11.80
N ILE A 33 -7.88 -18.58 -11.36
CA ILE A 33 -7.55 -17.92 -10.10
C ILE A 33 -8.45 -18.52 -9.00
N THR A 34 -7.88 -19.39 -8.18
CA THR A 34 -8.57 -20.06 -7.06
C THR A 34 -8.28 -19.44 -5.71
N GLU A 35 -7.18 -18.68 -5.60
CA GLU A 35 -6.74 -17.99 -4.38
C GLU A 35 -6.35 -16.54 -4.68
N PRO A 36 -6.38 -15.63 -3.67
CA PRO A 36 -5.92 -14.27 -3.83
C PRO A 36 -4.46 -14.23 -4.30
N THR A 37 -4.24 -13.73 -5.52
CA THR A 37 -2.91 -13.71 -6.15
C THR A 37 -2.40 -12.28 -6.27
N PRO A 38 -1.22 -11.96 -5.74
CA PRO A 38 -0.58 -10.67 -5.92
C PRO A 38 -0.39 -10.34 -7.41
N THR A 39 -0.71 -9.11 -7.79
CA THR A 39 -0.47 -8.62 -9.15
C THR A 39 0.00 -7.17 -9.13
N PHE A 40 0.79 -6.80 -10.12
CA PHE A 40 1.35 -5.48 -10.29
C PHE A 40 0.97 -4.94 -11.67
N SER A 41 0.40 -3.74 -11.70
CA SER A 41 0.03 -3.06 -12.95
C SER A 41 0.41 -1.60 -12.85
N ALA A 42 1.43 -1.17 -13.59
CA ALA A 42 1.94 0.20 -13.56
C ALA A 42 0.80 1.22 -13.60
N CYS A 43 0.80 2.15 -12.64
CA CYS A 43 -0.22 3.19 -12.50
C CYS A 43 -1.66 2.64 -12.47
N PHE A 44 -1.86 1.38 -12.04
CA PHE A 44 -3.14 0.65 -12.09
C PHE A 44 -3.76 0.51 -13.49
N GLY A 45 -3.01 0.76 -14.54
CA GLY A 45 -3.50 0.76 -15.91
C GLY A 45 -2.41 0.53 -16.96
N ALA A 46 -1.47 -0.37 -16.70
CA ALA A 46 -0.30 -0.60 -17.55
C ALA A 46 -0.63 -0.74 -19.05
N ALA A 47 -1.73 -1.39 -19.38
CA ALA A 47 -2.16 -1.60 -20.77
C ALA A 47 -2.56 -0.31 -21.52
N PHE A 48 -2.78 0.79 -20.81
CA PHE A 48 -3.24 2.06 -21.37
C PHE A 48 -2.15 3.14 -21.38
N LEU A 49 -0.95 2.85 -20.87
CA LEU A 49 0.14 3.81 -20.80
C LEU A 49 0.84 3.92 -22.14
N SER A 50 0.94 5.13 -22.67
CA SER A 50 1.66 5.43 -23.91
C SER A 50 3.06 6.03 -23.68
N LEU A 51 3.34 6.50 -22.46
CA LEU A 51 4.63 7.04 -22.04
C LEU A 51 5.23 6.15 -20.95
N HIS A 52 6.50 6.39 -20.61
CA HIS A 52 7.12 5.69 -19.49
C HIS A 52 6.36 5.96 -18.19
N PRO A 53 6.07 4.92 -17.36
CA PRO A 53 5.22 5.06 -16.16
C PRO A 53 5.67 6.15 -15.19
N THR A 54 6.97 6.41 -15.04
CA THR A 54 7.51 7.47 -14.17
C THR A 54 6.99 8.85 -14.52
N GLN A 55 6.72 9.15 -15.77
CA GLN A 55 6.17 10.45 -16.17
C GLN A 55 4.76 10.68 -15.62
N TYR A 56 3.95 9.62 -15.56
CA TYR A 56 2.63 9.71 -14.94
C TYR A 56 2.71 9.90 -13.43
N ALA A 57 3.65 9.21 -12.77
CA ALA A 57 3.88 9.35 -11.32
C ALA A 57 4.35 10.77 -10.95
N GLU A 58 5.26 11.36 -11.72
CA GLU A 58 5.71 12.74 -11.52
C GLU A 58 4.56 13.74 -11.68
N VAL A 59 3.73 13.59 -12.72
CA VAL A 59 2.58 14.47 -12.95
C VAL A 59 1.55 14.32 -11.83
N LEU A 60 1.30 13.09 -11.35
CA LEU A 60 0.40 12.85 -10.23
C LEU A 60 0.84 13.65 -9.00
N VAL A 61 2.08 13.45 -8.54
CA VAL A 61 2.59 14.11 -7.33
C VAL A 61 2.65 15.62 -7.49
N LYS A 62 3.07 16.12 -8.65
CA LYS A 62 3.08 17.57 -8.94
C LYS A 62 1.68 18.17 -8.80
N ARG A 63 0.66 17.51 -9.31
CA ARG A 63 -0.74 17.97 -9.20
C ARG A 63 -1.25 17.89 -7.77
N MET A 64 -0.94 16.79 -7.06
CA MET A 64 -1.31 16.63 -5.65
C MET A 64 -0.71 17.74 -4.79
N GLN A 65 0.58 18.03 -4.94
CA GLN A 65 1.25 19.09 -4.21
C GLN A 65 0.64 20.47 -4.49
N ALA A 66 0.35 20.76 -5.77
CA ALA A 66 -0.29 22.03 -6.16
C ALA A 66 -1.70 22.19 -5.58
N ALA A 67 -2.41 21.08 -5.37
CA ALA A 67 -3.75 21.05 -4.77
C ALA A 67 -3.75 20.92 -3.24
N GLY A 68 -2.59 20.74 -2.60
CA GLY A 68 -2.51 20.41 -1.17
C GLY A 68 -3.13 19.05 -0.81
N ALA A 69 -3.25 18.13 -1.78
CA ALA A 69 -3.87 16.82 -1.56
C ALA A 69 -2.90 15.85 -0.89
N GLN A 70 -3.43 14.99 -0.01
CA GLN A 70 -2.71 13.92 0.65
C GLN A 70 -2.99 12.58 -0.03
N ALA A 71 -2.06 11.64 0.07
CA ALA A 71 -2.22 10.27 -0.43
C ALA A 71 -2.23 9.27 0.72
N TYR A 72 -3.10 8.28 0.58
CA TYR A 72 -3.25 7.19 1.51
C TYR A 72 -3.26 5.85 0.80
N LEU A 73 -2.66 4.85 1.40
CA LEU A 73 -2.80 3.46 0.98
C LEU A 73 -3.89 2.82 1.85
N VAL A 74 -4.98 2.39 1.24
CA VAL A 74 -6.10 1.72 1.93
C VAL A 74 -6.18 0.28 1.47
N ASN A 75 -6.08 -0.65 2.41
CA ASN A 75 -6.16 -2.09 2.17
C ASN A 75 -7.50 -2.62 2.66
N THR A 76 -8.34 -3.10 1.73
CA THR A 76 -9.64 -3.71 2.02
C THR A 76 -9.62 -5.24 1.92
N GLY A 77 -8.43 -5.82 1.82
CA GLY A 77 -8.21 -7.27 1.68
C GLY A 77 -8.33 -8.04 3.00
N TRP A 78 -7.43 -8.99 3.19
CA TRP A 78 -7.40 -9.87 4.36
C TRP A 78 -6.36 -9.41 5.38
N ASN A 79 -6.61 -9.71 6.65
CA ASN A 79 -5.63 -9.61 7.72
C ASN A 79 -4.87 -10.94 7.92
N GLY A 80 -3.97 -10.99 8.88
CA GLY A 80 -3.15 -12.18 9.17
C GLY A 80 -3.96 -13.41 9.64
N THR A 81 -5.18 -13.22 10.15
CA THR A 81 -6.07 -14.34 10.52
C THR A 81 -6.79 -14.95 9.33
N GLY A 82 -6.57 -14.44 8.11
CA GLY A 82 -7.32 -14.84 6.92
C GLY A 82 -8.74 -14.26 6.84
N LYS A 83 -9.12 -13.38 7.76
CA LYS A 83 -10.39 -12.66 7.72
C LYS A 83 -10.25 -11.38 6.90
N ARG A 84 -11.26 -11.07 6.12
CA ARG A 84 -11.32 -9.82 5.38
C ARG A 84 -11.55 -8.65 6.34
N ILE A 85 -10.88 -7.51 6.09
CA ILE A 85 -11.15 -6.25 6.79
C ILE A 85 -12.61 -5.89 6.57
N SER A 86 -13.32 -5.58 7.67
CA SER A 86 -14.77 -5.39 7.60
C SER A 86 -15.13 -4.12 6.83
N ILE A 87 -16.34 -4.10 6.25
CA ILE A 87 -16.88 -2.89 5.63
C ILE A 87 -17.03 -1.77 6.66
N LYS A 88 -17.37 -2.12 7.91
CA LYS A 88 -17.47 -1.16 9.01
C LYS A 88 -16.13 -0.46 9.26
N ASP A 89 -15.05 -1.24 9.41
CA ASP A 89 -13.70 -0.68 9.62
C ASP A 89 -13.23 0.12 8.40
N THR A 90 -13.47 -0.39 7.19
CA THR A 90 -13.14 0.33 5.95
C THR A 90 -13.84 1.68 5.88
N ARG A 91 -15.14 1.76 6.20
CA ARG A 91 -15.89 3.02 6.22
C ARG A 91 -15.35 3.97 7.28
N ALA A 92 -15.08 3.49 8.50
CA ALA A 92 -14.50 4.30 9.56
C ALA A 92 -13.13 4.87 9.17
N ILE A 93 -12.30 4.10 8.48
CA ILE A 93 -11.02 4.56 7.92
C ILE A 93 -11.25 5.69 6.89
N ILE A 94 -12.17 5.51 5.95
CA ILE A 94 -12.49 6.54 4.95
C ILE A 94 -13.04 7.80 5.61
N ASP A 95 -13.92 7.67 6.59
CA ASP A 95 -14.44 8.80 7.37
C ASP A 95 -13.31 9.54 8.09
N ALA A 96 -12.34 8.82 8.67
CA ALA A 96 -11.17 9.41 9.33
C ALA A 96 -10.24 10.15 8.35
N ILE A 97 -10.13 9.69 7.10
CA ILE A 97 -9.43 10.41 6.03
C ILE A 97 -10.18 11.70 5.68
N LEU A 98 -11.49 11.60 5.42
CA LEU A 98 -12.30 12.71 4.93
C LEU A 98 -12.47 13.83 5.97
N ASN A 99 -12.55 13.51 7.24
CA ASN A 99 -12.68 14.49 8.33
C ASN A 99 -11.34 14.97 8.91
N GLY A 100 -10.20 14.48 8.38
CA GLY A 100 -8.85 14.88 8.81
C GLY A 100 -8.38 14.22 10.12
N SER A 101 -9.13 13.30 10.71
CA SER A 101 -8.70 12.61 11.94
C SER A 101 -7.42 11.81 11.72
N LEU A 102 -7.26 11.21 10.56
CA LEU A 102 -6.06 10.44 10.22
C LEU A 102 -4.81 11.34 10.10
N ASP A 103 -4.96 12.56 9.60
CA ASP A 103 -3.83 13.50 9.46
C ASP A 103 -3.28 13.95 10.81
N ASN A 104 -4.15 14.02 11.81
CA ASN A 104 -3.83 14.41 13.18
C ASN A 104 -3.52 13.22 14.11
N ALA A 105 -3.68 11.99 13.64
CA ALA A 105 -3.41 10.79 14.43
C ALA A 105 -1.90 10.62 14.67
N GLU A 106 -1.56 10.14 15.87
CA GLU A 106 -0.22 9.64 16.14
C GLU A 106 0.05 8.41 15.27
N THR A 107 1.24 8.36 14.66
CA THR A 107 1.62 7.26 13.78
C THR A 107 2.91 6.60 14.23
N PHE A 108 3.06 5.33 13.91
CA PHE A 108 4.34 4.64 13.96
C PHE A 108 4.72 4.13 12.56
N THR A 109 5.99 3.83 12.37
CA THR A 109 6.50 3.32 11.09
C THR A 109 6.49 1.79 11.08
N LEU A 110 5.77 1.19 10.14
CA LEU A 110 5.79 -0.26 9.94
C LEU A 110 7.17 -0.68 9.43
N PRO A 111 7.86 -1.59 10.12
CA PRO A 111 9.13 -2.12 9.66
C PRO A 111 9.05 -2.68 8.25
N MET A 112 10.18 -2.68 7.54
CA MET A 112 10.36 -3.21 6.18
C MET A 112 9.67 -2.35 5.10
N PHE A 113 8.40 -1.96 5.27
CA PHE A 113 7.66 -1.16 4.29
C PHE A 113 7.75 0.35 4.52
N ASN A 114 8.26 0.79 5.66
CA ASN A 114 8.38 2.21 6.05
C ASN A 114 7.07 3.01 5.97
N LEU A 115 5.93 2.34 6.10
CA LEU A 115 4.61 2.97 6.02
C LEU A 115 4.24 3.60 7.37
N ALA A 116 3.77 4.85 7.35
CA ALA A 116 3.23 5.52 8.53
C ALA A 116 1.81 5.02 8.82
N ILE A 117 1.64 4.32 9.94
CA ILE A 117 0.37 3.70 10.35
C ILE A 117 -0.16 4.43 11.58
N PRO A 118 -1.45 4.80 11.64
CA PRO A 118 -2.04 5.37 12.83
C PRO A 118 -2.07 4.36 13.99
N THR A 119 -1.79 4.83 15.20
CA THR A 119 -1.87 4.01 16.41
C THR A 119 -3.31 3.74 16.83
N GLU A 120 -4.20 4.70 16.55
CA GLU A 120 -5.64 4.58 16.78
C GLU A 120 -6.43 5.41 15.75
N LEU A 121 -7.66 5.01 15.48
CA LEU A 121 -8.63 5.75 14.68
C LEU A 121 -10.03 5.59 15.25
N PRO A 122 -10.88 6.65 15.25
CA PRO A 122 -12.26 6.55 15.71
C PRO A 122 -13.04 5.47 14.95
N GLY A 123 -13.67 4.57 15.69
CA GLY A 123 -14.54 3.53 15.13
C GLY A 123 -13.85 2.34 14.50
N VAL A 124 -12.51 2.28 14.52
CA VAL A 124 -11.70 1.17 14.01
C VAL A 124 -11.13 0.35 15.18
N ASP A 125 -11.15 -0.97 15.08
CA ASP A 125 -10.45 -1.83 16.03
C ASP A 125 -8.93 -1.60 15.92
N THR A 126 -8.33 -1.11 17.00
CA THR A 126 -6.87 -0.81 17.04
C THR A 126 -5.99 -2.02 16.73
N LYS A 127 -6.46 -3.24 17.01
CA LYS A 127 -5.72 -4.47 16.72
C LYS A 127 -5.45 -4.69 15.25
N ILE A 128 -6.35 -4.21 14.38
CA ILE A 128 -6.17 -4.40 12.94
C ILE A 128 -5.27 -3.36 12.31
N LEU A 129 -5.06 -2.21 12.95
CA LEU A 129 -4.25 -1.13 12.40
C LEU A 129 -2.79 -1.57 12.21
N ASP A 130 -2.23 -2.27 13.17
CA ASP A 130 -0.94 -2.93 13.02
C ASP A 130 -1.15 -4.38 12.53
N PRO A 131 -0.79 -4.70 11.28
CA PRO A 131 -1.01 -6.03 10.72
C PRO A 131 -0.31 -7.15 11.51
N ARG A 132 0.78 -6.85 12.22
CA ARG A 132 1.52 -7.82 13.04
C ARG A 132 0.65 -8.41 14.15
N ASN A 133 -0.26 -7.61 14.70
CA ASN A 133 -1.17 -8.03 15.77
C ASN A 133 -2.26 -9.02 15.32
N THR A 134 -2.38 -9.23 14.00
CA THR A 134 -3.38 -10.15 13.43
C THR A 134 -2.81 -11.53 13.10
N TYR A 135 -1.50 -11.74 13.27
CA TYR A 135 -0.84 -13.03 13.12
C TYR A 135 -0.72 -13.77 14.45
N ALA A 136 -0.54 -15.07 14.38
CA ALA A 136 -0.34 -15.90 15.59
C ALA A 136 1.02 -15.62 16.27
N SER A 137 2.03 -15.21 15.47
CA SER A 137 3.33 -14.76 16.00
C SER A 137 3.95 -13.69 15.11
N PRO A 138 4.86 -12.86 15.64
CA PRO A 138 5.61 -11.88 14.87
C PRO A 138 6.42 -12.49 13.71
N GLU A 139 6.97 -13.69 13.92
CA GLU A 139 7.79 -14.39 12.93
C GLU A 139 6.96 -14.78 11.70
N GLN A 140 5.70 -15.17 11.89
CA GLN A 140 4.80 -15.49 10.78
C GLN A 140 4.49 -14.25 9.91
N TRP A 141 4.32 -13.09 10.54
CA TRP A 141 4.19 -11.85 9.79
C TRP A 141 5.48 -11.53 9.05
N GLN A 142 6.63 -11.65 9.74
CA GLN A 142 7.94 -11.36 9.17
C GLN A 142 8.21 -12.15 7.89
N GLU A 143 8.01 -13.46 7.90
CA GLU A 143 8.21 -14.33 6.75
C GLU A 143 7.36 -13.91 5.54
N LYS A 144 6.07 -13.61 5.78
CA LYS A 144 5.17 -13.15 4.72
C LYS A 144 5.49 -11.74 4.25
N ALA A 145 5.95 -10.89 5.15
CA ALA A 145 6.38 -9.53 4.85
C ALA A 145 7.62 -9.53 3.96
N GLU A 146 8.63 -10.35 4.27
CA GLU A 146 9.83 -10.53 3.45
C GLU A 146 9.49 -11.02 2.05
N THR A 147 8.60 -12.01 1.95
CA THR A 147 8.11 -12.51 0.66
C THR A 147 7.44 -11.40 -0.16
N LEU A 148 6.56 -10.61 0.45
CA LEU A 148 5.87 -9.52 -0.25
C LEU A 148 6.83 -8.38 -0.59
N ALA A 149 7.73 -8.01 0.33
CA ALA A 149 8.73 -6.97 0.10
C ALA A 149 9.61 -7.32 -1.12
N LYS A 150 10.05 -8.58 -1.21
CA LYS A 150 10.81 -9.06 -2.36
C LYS A 150 10.03 -8.92 -3.67
N LEU A 151 8.74 -9.27 -3.69
CA LEU A 151 7.89 -9.09 -4.88
C LEU A 151 7.79 -7.62 -5.31
N PHE A 152 7.71 -6.69 -4.35
CA PHE A 152 7.72 -5.25 -4.65
C PHE A 152 9.05 -4.80 -5.24
N ILE A 153 10.18 -5.22 -4.64
CA ILE A 153 11.53 -4.88 -5.08
C ILE A 153 11.76 -5.41 -6.49
N ASP A 154 11.51 -6.71 -6.71
CA ASP A 154 11.69 -7.36 -8.01
C ASP A 154 10.81 -6.70 -9.11
N ASN A 155 9.55 -6.33 -8.75
CA ASN A 155 8.68 -5.62 -9.69
C ASN A 155 9.15 -4.19 -9.97
N PHE A 156 9.76 -3.52 -8.99
CA PHE A 156 10.15 -2.11 -9.13
C PHE A 156 11.43 -1.94 -9.96
N ASP A 157 12.27 -2.96 -10.04
CA ASP A 157 13.56 -2.94 -10.75
C ASP A 157 13.43 -2.44 -12.20
N LYS A 158 12.34 -2.79 -12.89
CA LYS A 158 12.04 -2.35 -14.26
C LYS A 158 11.87 -0.83 -14.44
N TYR A 159 11.73 -0.07 -13.37
CA TYR A 159 11.61 1.40 -13.42
C TYR A 159 12.92 2.11 -13.09
N THR A 160 13.95 1.36 -12.68
CA THR A 160 15.26 1.93 -12.31
C THR A 160 16.12 2.29 -13.52
N ASP A 161 15.65 1.99 -14.72
CA ASP A 161 16.25 2.40 -16.01
C ASP A 161 16.19 3.91 -16.25
N THR A 162 15.39 4.64 -15.47
CA THR A 162 15.33 6.10 -15.48
C THR A 162 15.86 6.70 -14.16
N PRO A 163 16.49 7.90 -14.20
CA PRO A 163 16.91 8.59 -12.96
C PRO A 163 15.76 8.84 -11.98
N ALA A 164 14.56 9.15 -12.49
CA ALA A 164 13.37 9.36 -11.69
C ALA A 164 12.94 8.08 -10.96
N GLY A 165 12.94 6.94 -11.63
CA GLY A 165 12.63 5.66 -11.00
C GLY A 165 13.70 5.22 -10.02
N ALA A 166 14.98 5.36 -10.35
CA ALA A 166 16.11 5.01 -9.48
C ALA A 166 16.06 5.80 -8.15
N ALA A 167 15.68 7.08 -8.19
CA ALA A 167 15.52 7.92 -6.99
C ALA A 167 14.43 7.42 -6.03
N LEU A 168 13.42 6.69 -6.54
CA LEU A 168 12.29 6.22 -5.75
C LEU A 168 12.54 4.87 -5.04
N VAL A 169 13.63 4.18 -5.34
CA VAL A 169 13.94 2.86 -4.71
C VAL A 169 13.94 2.95 -3.19
N ALA A 170 14.45 4.06 -2.64
CA ALA A 170 14.50 4.28 -1.19
C ALA A 170 13.11 4.43 -0.53
N ALA A 171 12.07 4.75 -1.31
CA ALA A 171 10.70 4.87 -0.83
C ALA A 171 9.94 3.52 -0.76
N GLY A 172 10.51 2.49 -1.36
CA GLY A 172 10.00 1.14 -1.33
C GLY A 172 10.38 0.34 -0.08
N PRO A 173 9.98 -0.95 -0.04
CA PRO A 173 10.37 -1.87 1.01
C PRO A 173 11.88 -2.08 1.06
N LYS A 174 12.38 -2.43 2.27
CA LYS A 174 13.79 -2.79 2.55
C LYS A 174 13.83 -4.13 3.27
N LEU A 175 14.65 -5.06 2.79
CA LEU A 175 14.93 -6.36 3.40
C LEU A 175 16.10 -6.26 4.39
#